data_606b3415ef4e49254cfcfa449a34e1c5
#
_entry.id   606b3415ef4e49254cfcfa449a34e1c5
#
_cell.length_a   1.000
_cell.length_b   1.000
_cell.length_c   1.000
_cell.angle_alpha   90.00
_cell.angle_beta   90.00
_cell.angle_gamma   90.00
#
_symmetry.space_group_name_H-M   'P 1'
#
loop_
_entity.id
_entity.type
_entity.pdbx_description
1 polymer ?
#
loop_
_entity_poly.entity_id
_entity_poly.type
_entity_poly.pdbx_seq_one_letter_code
_entity_poly.pdbx_strand_id
1 'polypeptide(L)'
;MEQMRPEHPLGMLCRVLGVSVSGFHASRSRGPSRRAQEEPRLEIEIRAAHQRTRQTYGPERLQRDLIAHGVRVGVHRIKRLRRKLGLRCKQRRKFKATTDSRHSLPVAENLLDQRFEAEAPSQSWLSDITYVPTDEGWLYVVGHKDLCTRKIVGYAMGKRMTKHLVMESLLRAVEVTRPPAGLLHHSDKGSQYCSHEYRRMLEGLGMKASMSGTGNCFDNAPMESFWATLKTELIFHRHFATRQQAIREITEYIEVFYNRQRLQKQLDYLSPAAFERRYYEQRLAA
;
A
#
# COMPACT_ATOMS: atom_id res chain seq x y z
N MET A 1 23.28 0.62 -40.66
CA MET A 1 24.46 0.84 -41.56
C MET A 1 25.36 -0.39 -41.64
N GLU A 2 25.82 -0.97 -40.54
CA GLU A 2 26.75 -2.12 -40.54
C GLU A 2 26.19 -3.33 -41.28
N GLN A 3 24.92 -3.67 -41.05
CA GLN A 3 24.23 -4.77 -41.74
C GLN A 3 24.08 -4.58 -43.25
N MET A 4 24.14 -3.30 -43.73
CA MET A 4 23.99 -2.96 -45.14
C MET A 4 25.33 -2.76 -45.85
N ARG A 5 26.46 -2.77 -45.12
CA ARG A 5 27.80 -2.57 -45.69
C ARG A 5 28.23 -3.62 -46.70
N PRO A 6 27.85 -4.89 -46.61
CA PRO A 6 28.18 -5.86 -47.62
C PRO A 6 27.57 -5.57 -48.99
N GLU A 7 26.43 -4.89 -49.02
CA GLU A 7 25.64 -4.63 -50.22
C GLU A 7 25.88 -3.21 -50.81
N HIS A 8 26.33 -2.23 -49.96
CA HIS A 8 26.41 -0.83 -50.36
C HIS A 8 27.69 -0.14 -49.83
N PRO A 9 28.33 0.73 -50.66
CA PRO A 9 29.47 1.51 -50.22
C PRO A 9 29.16 2.42 -49.03
N LEU A 10 30.11 2.51 -48.06
CA LEU A 10 29.93 3.29 -46.83
C LEU A 10 29.60 4.75 -47.10
N GLY A 11 30.27 5.39 -48.10
CA GLY A 11 30.04 6.77 -48.47
C GLY A 11 28.61 7.03 -48.95
N MET A 12 28.02 6.07 -49.69
CA MET A 12 26.60 6.15 -50.12
C MET A 12 25.67 6.05 -48.92
N LEU A 13 25.88 5.06 -48.02
CA LEU A 13 25.07 4.88 -46.81
C LEU A 13 25.12 6.12 -45.89
N CYS A 14 26.33 6.72 -45.73
CA CYS A 14 26.49 7.91 -44.94
C CYS A 14 25.72 9.12 -45.54
N ARG A 15 25.76 9.28 -46.86
CA ARG A 15 25.03 10.34 -47.57
C ARG A 15 23.53 10.20 -47.44
N VAL A 16 22.99 9.00 -47.63
CA VAL A 16 21.55 8.71 -47.54
C VAL A 16 21.04 8.91 -46.14
N LEU A 17 21.81 8.55 -45.11
CA LEU A 17 21.42 8.66 -43.70
C LEU A 17 21.81 10.00 -43.04
N GLY A 18 22.38 10.96 -43.81
CA GLY A 18 22.73 12.30 -43.32
C GLY A 18 23.80 12.31 -42.24
N VAL A 19 24.75 11.34 -42.25
CA VAL A 19 25.86 11.26 -41.30
C VAL A 19 27.20 11.34 -41.99
N SER A 20 28.23 11.88 -41.32
CA SER A 20 29.59 11.92 -41.89
C SER A 20 30.27 10.56 -41.80
N VAL A 21 31.14 10.22 -42.72
CA VAL A 21 31.98 9.01 -42.71
C VAL A 21 32.86 8.99 -41.45
N SER A 22 33.46 10.13 -41.10
CA SER A 22 34.26 10.29 -39.89
C SER A 22 33.43 10.08 -38.63
N GLY A 23 32.19 10.60 -38.57
CA GLY A 23 31.23 10.36 -37.48
C GLY A 23 30.87 8.89 -37.32
N PHE A 24 30.71 8.18 -38.45
CA PHE A 24 30.49 6.73 -38.43
C PHE A 24 31.69 6.00 -37.82
N HIS A 25 32.89 6.25 -38.25
CA HIS A 25 34.10 5.63 -37.71
C HIS A 25 34.30 5.98 -36.22
N ALA A 26 34.14 7.26 -35.86
CA ALA A 26 34.20 7.71 -34.47
C ALA A 26 33.15 7.03 -33.57
N SER A 27 31.95 6.75 -34.09
CA SER A 27 30.92 6.04 -33.33
C SER A 27 31.28 4.57 -33.03
N ARG A 28 32.10 3.95 -33.92
CA ARG A 28 32.58 2.57 -33.73
C ARG A 28 33.78 2.47 -32.79
N SER A 29 34.72 3.40 -32.88
CA SER A 29 35.89 3.43 -31.99
C SER A 29 35.58 3.96 -30.60
N ARG A 30 34.44 4.65 -30.43
CA ARG A 30 34.03 5.19 -29.15
C ARG A 30 33.59 4.06 -28.22
N GLY A 31 34.22 3.93 -27.07
CA GLY A 31 33.80 3.07 -26.00
C GLY A 31 32.40 3.40 -25.51
N PRO A 32 31.75 2.51 -24.72
CA PRO A 32 30.42 2.74 -24.18
C PRO A 32 30.39 4.03 -23.36
N SER A 33 29.35 4.84 -23.54
CA SER A 33 29.18 6.08 -22.78
C SER A 33 29.14 5.80 -21.27
N ARG A 34 29.55 6.76 -20.45
CA ARG A 34 29.45 6.65 -18.97
C ARG A 34 28.09 6.13 -18.53
N ARG A 35 27.03 6.59 -19.17
CA ARG A 35 25.65 6.14 -18.91
C ARG A 35 25.46 4.65 -19.22
N ALA A 36 26.07 4.15 -20.30
CA ALA A 36 26.02 2.74 -20.67
C ALA A 36 26.88 1.86 -19.73
N GLN A 37 28.02 2.38 -19.27
CA GLN A 37 28.88 1.68 -18.29
C GLN A 37 28.22 1.54 -16.92
N GLU A 38 27.43 2.54 -16.48
CA GLU A 38 26.69 2.51 -15.22
C GLU A 38 25.43 1.63 -15.28
N GLU A 39 24.93 1.31 -16.47
CA GLU A 39 23.64 0.64 -16.63
C GLU A 39 23.58 -0.75 -16.00
N PRO A 40 24.59 -1.64 -16.14
CA PRO A 40 24.58 -2.97 -15.51
C PRO A 40 24.46 -2.90 -13.98
N ARG A 41 25.22 -2.00 -13.35
CA ARG A 41 25.13 -1.77 -11.90
C ARG A 41 23.71 -1.33 -11.51
N LEU A 42 23.16 -0.39 -12.27
CA LEU A 42 21.83 0.14 -11.97
C LEU A 42 20.71 -0.90 -12.17
N GLU A 43 20.88 -1.81 -13.11
CA GLU A 43 19.96 -2.94 -13.30
C GLU A 43 19.94 -3.86 -12.07
N ILE A 44 21.10 -4.15 -11.49
CA ILE A 44 21.23 -4.94 -10.26
C ILE A 44 20.51 -4.23 -9.11
N GLU A 45 20.77 -2.93 -8.91
CA GLU A 45 20.15 -2.14 -7.85
C GLU A 45 18.62 -2.08 -8.00
N ILE A 46 18.12 -1.91 -9.22
CA ILE A 46 16.68 -1.88 -9.51
C ILE A 46 16.04 -3.24 -9.24
N ARG A 47 16.70 -4.36 -9.58
CA ARG A 47 16.22 -5.71 -9.26
C ARG A 47 16.16 -5.93 -7.74
N ALA A 48 17.24 -5.59 -7.04
CA ALA A 48 17.31 -5.69 -5.58
C ALA A 48 16.22 -4.87 -4.89
N ALA A 49 16.05 -3.61 -5.30
CA ALA A 49 15.00 -2.73 -4.80
C ALA A 49 13.60 -3.27 -5.09
N HIS A 50 13.35 -3.81 -6.29
CA HIS A 50 12.07 -4.42 -6.66
C HIS A 50 11.73 -5.63 -5.78
N GLN A 51 12.70 -6.50 -5.48
CA GLN A 51 12.51 -7.64 -4.58
C GLN A 51 12.30 -7.19 -3.13
N ARG A 52 13.16 -6.30 -2.60
CA ARG A 52 13.06 -5.74 -1.25
C ARG A 52 11.70 -5.10 -0.98
N THR A 53 11.13 -4.41 -1.97
CA THR A 53 9.81 -3.79 -1.89
C THR A 53 8.67 -4.74 -2.27
N ARG A 54 8.90 -6.07 -2.22
CA ARG A 54 7.91 -7.13 -2.48
C ARG A 54 7.24 -7.05 -3.86
N GLN A 55 7.91 -6.44 -4.84
CA GLN A 55 7.39 -6.23 -6.20
C GLN A 55 6.12 -5.36 -6.24
N THR A 56 5.94 -4.47 -5.25
CA THR A 56 4.73 -3.64 -5.12
C THR A 56 4.93 -2.20 -5.59
N TYR A 57 6.22 -1.74 -5.70
CA TYR A 57 6.51 -0.34 -5.99
C TYR A 57 6.52 -0.01 -7.47
N GLY A 58 5.75 1.01 -7.84
CA GLY A 58 5.88 1.72 -9.11
C GLY A 58 7.18 2.52 -9.19
N PRO A 59 7.50 3.10 -10.36
CA PRO A 59 8.78 3.78 -10.59
C PRO A 59 9.07 4.91 -9.60
N GLU A 60 8.06 5.65 -9.18
CA GLU A 60 8.22 6.79 -8.24
C GLU A 60 8.60 6.32 -6.84
N ARG A 61 7.86 5.35 -6.27
CA ARG A 61 8.20 4.76 -4.96
C ARG A 61 9.55 4.03 -5.00
N LEU A 62 9.85 3.36 -6.13
CA LEU A 62 11.13 2.69 -6.31
C LEU A 62 12.29 3.68 -6.36
N GLN A 63 12.09 4.88 -6.96
CA GLN A 63 13.08 5.95 -6.92
C GLN A 63 13.37 6.39 -5.48
N ARG A 64 12.33 6.57 -4.66
CA ARG A 64 12.50 6.98 -3.26
C ARG A 64 13.28 5.93 -2.46
N ASP A 65 12.96 4.66 -2.67
CA ASP A 65 13.69 3.54 -2.05
C ASP A 65 15.16 3.51 -2.48
N LEU A 66 15.44 3.65 -3.78
CA LEU A 66 16.81 3.70 -4.30
C LEU A 66 17.61 4.88 -3.73
N ILE A 67 17.00 6.07 -3.66
CA ILE A 67 17.65 7.27 -3.06
C ILE A 67 17.98 7.02 -1.58
N ALA A 68 17.06 6.41 -0.82
CA ALA A 68 17.29 6.07 0.58
C ALA A 68 18.46 5.07 0.77
N HIS A 69 18.78 4.28 -0.28
CA HIS A 69 19.92 3.37 -0.32
C HIS A 69 21.15 3.94 -1.05
N GLY A 70 21.22 5.26 -1.24
CA GLY A 70 22.38 5.94 -1.84
C GLY A 70 22.43 5.89 -3.37
N VAL A 71 21.42 5.36 -4.05
CA VAL A 71 21.38 5.25 -5.52
C VAL A 71 20.55 6.37 -6.13
N ARG A 72 21.20 7.41 -6.66
CA ARG A 72 20.52 8.54 -7.32
C ARG A 72 20.25 8.24 -8.79
N VAL A 73 18.98 8.14 -9.15
CA VAL A 73 18.54 7.84 -10.53
C VAL A 73 17.19 8.49 -10.83
N GLY A 74 17.01 8.99 -12.04
CA GLY A 74 15.76 9.62 -12.48
C GLY A 74 14.66 8.60 -12.78
N VAL A 75 13.40 8.96 -12.50
CA VAL A 75 12.20 8.11 -12.69
C VAL A 75 12.11 7.57 -14.12
N HIS A 76 12.42 8.38 -15.15
CA HIS A 76 12.39 7.94 -16.55
C HIS A 76 13.40 6.84 -16.85
N ARG A 77 14.61 6.91 -16.25
CA ARG A 77 15.64 5.85 -16.39
C ARG A 77 15.15 4.56 -15.71
N ILE A 78 14.53 4.67 -14.53
CA ILE A 78 13.90 3.52 -13.83
C ILE A 78 12.79 2.91 -14.70
N LYS A 79 11.88 3.72 -15.28
CA LYS A 79 10.80 3.23 -16.16
C LYS A 79 11.37 2.43 -17.34
N ARG A 80 12.41 2.96 -17.99
CA ARG A 80 13.06 2.32 -19.13
C ARG A 80 13.72 0.99 -18.73
N LEU A 81 14.52 1.00 -17.66
CA LEU A 81 15.22 -0.19 -17.19
C LEU A 81 14.26 -1.27 -16.68
N ARG A 82 13.22 -0.91 -15.93
CA ARG A 82 12.18 -1.87 -15.53
C ARG A 82 11.53 -2.55 -16.73
N ARG A 83 11.25 -1.80 -17.81
CA ARG A 83 10.70 -2.38 -19.06
C ARG A 83 11.71 -3.35 -19.69
N LYS A 84 12.98 -2.95 -19.82
CA LYS A 84 14.08 -3.79 -20.32
C LYS A 84 14.21 -5.09 -19.52
N LEU A 85 14.08 -5.02 -18.21
CA LEU A 85 14.22 -6.14 -17.28
C LEU A 85 12.93 -6.98 -17.10
N GLY A 86 11.83 -6.62 -17.77
CA GLY A 86 10.55 -7.30 -17.62
C GLY A 86 9.90 -7.16 -16.22
N LEU A 87 10.33 -6.18 -15.40
CA LEU A 87 9.86 -6.03 -14.03
C LEU A 87 8.48 -5.37 -13.98
N ARG A 88 7.50 -6.11 -13.46
CA ARG A 88 6.13 -5.65 -13.28
C ARG A 88 5.75 -5.67 -11.81
N CYS A 89 4.94 -4.68 -11.37
CA CYS A 89 4.35 -4.73 -10.04
C CYS A 89 3.25 -5.78 -10.00
N LYS A 90 2.99 -6.31 -8.80
CA LYS A 90 1.78 -7.07 -8.52
C LYS A 90 0.56 -6.24 -8.90
N GLN A 91 -0.39 -6.83 -9.60
CA GLN A 91 -1.56 -6.13 -10.14
C GLN A 91 -2.85 -6.57 -9.43
N ARG A 92 -3.80 -5.64 -9.35
CA ARG A 92 -5.14 -5.91 -8.82
C ARG A 92 -5.89 -6.86 -9.75
N ARG A 93 -6.46 -7.94 -9.20
CA ARG A 93 -7.49 -8.73 -9.89
C ARG A 93 -8.84 -8.02 -9.73
N LYS A 94 -9.71 -8.12 -10.74
CA LYS A 94 -11.08 -7.61 -10.63
C LYS A 94 -11.80 -8.35 -9.51
N PHE A 95 -12.43 -7.60 -8.60
CA PHE A 95 -13.13 -8.15 -7.43
C PHE A 95 -14.59 -7.67 -7.43
N LYS A 96 -15.50 -8.51 -6.91
CA LYS A 96 -16.92 -8.20 -6.74
C LYS A 96 -17.19 -7.99 -5.25
N ALA A 97 -17.76 -6.84 -4.88
CA ALA A 97 -18.12 -6.53 -3.49
C ALA A 97 -19.38 -7.32 -3.08
N THR A 98 -19.41 -7.80 -1.84
CA THR A 98 -20.56 -8.51 -1.26
C THR A 98 -20.69 -8.13 0.22
N THR A 99 -21.45 -7.07 0.53
CA THR A 99 -21.85 -6.77 1.92
C THR A 99 -23.38 -6.77 1.98
N ASP A 100 -23.97 -7.50 2.92
CA ASP A 100 -25.40 -7.43 3.23
C ASP A 100 -25.58 -6.63 4.53
N SER A 101 -26.27 -5.47 4.42
CA SER A 101 -26.49 -4.52 5.52
C SER A 101 -27.95 -4.50 6.00
N ARG A 102 -28.76 -5.53 5.69
CA ARG A 102 -30.19 -5.57 6.06
C ARG A 102 -30.37 -6.11 7.49
N HIS A 103 -30.49 -5.22 8.47
CA HIS A 103 -30.88 -5.55 9.83
C HIS A 103 -31.59 -4.37 10.50
N SER A 104 -32.36 -4.64 11.58
CA SER A 104 -33.15 -3.68 12.36
C SER A 104 -32.41 -3.06 13.56
N LEU A 105 -31.07 -3.25 13.66
CA LEU A 105 -30.30 -2.72 14.78
C LEU A 105 -30.11 -1.19 14.67
N PRO A 106 -29.97 -0.47 15.81
CA PRO A 106 -29.78 0.97 15.81
C PRO A 106 -28.49 1.37 15.11
N VAL A 107 -28.56 2.37 14.25
CA VAL A 107 -27.44 2.89 13.44
C VAL A 107 -27.02 4.24 13.99
N ALA A 108 -25.70 4.50 14.15
CA ALA A 108 -25.19 5.81 14.51
C ALA A 108 -25.24 6.77 13.31
N GLU A 109 -25.26 8.08 13.59
CA GLU A 109 -25.18 9.12 12.60
C GLU A 109 -23.84 9.10 11.85
N ASN A 110 -23.82 9.49 10.57
CA ASN A 110 -22.57 9.64 9.81
C ASN A 110 -21.90 10.97 10.15
N LEU A 111 -21.06 10.96 11.16
CA LEU A 111 -20.29 12.14 11.61
C LEU A 111 -19.01 12.35 10.78
N LEU A 112 -18.53 11.31 10.09
CA LEU A 112 -17.31 11.40 9.28
C LEU A 112 -17.55 12.20 7.98
N ASP A 113 -18.74 12.02 7.38
CA ASP A 113 -19.17 12.74 6.18
C ASP A 113 -18.11 12.82 5.07
N GLN A 114 -17.45 11.69 4.79
CA GLN A 114 -16.36 11.53 3.81
C GLN A 114 -15.14 12.47 4.04
N ARG A 115 -15.00 13.06 5.21
CA ARG A 115 -13.83 13.85 5.58
C ARG A 115 -12.69 12.91 6.00
N PHE A 116 -11.96 12.40 4.99
CA PHE A 116 -10.89 11.41 5.21
C PHE A 116 -9.53 12.02 5.56
N GLU A 117 -9.51 13.27 5.97
CA GLU A 117 -8.35 13.97 6.47
C GLU A 117 -8.51 14.19 7.98
N ALA A 118 -7.46 13.91 8.74
CA ALA A 118 -7.37 14.18 10.15
C ALA A 118 -6.06 14.93 10.44
N GLU A 119 -6.13 15.97 11.25
CA GLU A 119 -4.99 16.86 11.54
C GLU A 119 -3.99 16.23 12.51
N ALA A 120 -4.46 15.30 13.33
CA ALA A 120 -3.63 14.62 14.31
C ALA A 120 -3.89 13.11 14.36
N PRO A 121 -2.89 12.30 14.75
CA PRO A 121 -3.08 10.89 15.06
C PRO A 121 -4.16 10.68 16.09
N SER A 122 -4.91 9.58 15.96
CA SER A 122 -5.98 9.19 16.89
C SER A 122 -7.14 10.18 17.03
N GLN A 123 -7.39 11.03 16.03
CA GLN A 123 -8.62 11.81 15.93
C GLN A 123 -9.76 11.00 15.32
N SER A 124 -9.47 10.20 14.30
CA SER A 124 -10.47 9.43 13.57
C SER A 124 -9.91 8.09 13.13
N TRP A 125 -10.59 7.01 13.52
CA TRP A 125 -10.30 5.66 13.06
C TRP A 125 -11.43 5.11 12.21
N LEU A 126 -11.07 4.41 11.14
CA LEU A 126 -12.00 3.63 10.35
C LEU A 126 -11.83 2.14 10.64
N SER A 127 -12.95 1.44 10.78
CA SER A 127 -12.98 0.01 10.98
C SER A 127 -13.73 -0.70 9.86
N ASP A 128 -13.27 -1.88 9.49
CA ASP A 128 -13.92 -2.74 8.52
C ASP A 128 -13.50 -4.19 8.68
N ILE A 129 -14.30 -5.10 8.11
CA ILE A 129 -14.08 -6.54 8.12
C ILE A 129 -13.83 -7.02 6.70
N THR A 130 -12.78 -7.80 6.51
CA THR A 130 -12.56 -8.52 5.27
C THR A 130 -12.41 -10.02 5.54
N TYR A 131 -12.36 -10.82 4.49
CA TYR A 131 -12.14 -12.26 4.59
C TYR A 131 -11.08 -12.73 3.59
N VAL A 132 -10.37 -13.77 3.99
CA VAL A 132 -9.24 -14.38 3.28
C VAL A 132 -9.51 -15.87 3.12
N PRO A 133 -9.40 -16.46 1.91
CA PRO A 133 -9.59 -17.88 1.71
C PRO A 133 -8.39 -18.68 2.23
N THR A 134 -8.67 -19.81 2.87
CA THR A 134 -7.72 -20.86 3.24
C THR A 134 -8.33 -22.23 2.96
N ASP A 135 -7.54 -23.30 2.93
CA ASP A 135 -8.09 -24.64 2.72
C ASP A 135 -8.95 -25.10 3.92
N GLU A 136 -8.76 -24.49 5.09
CA GLU A 136 -9.61 -24.70 6.27
C GLU A 136 -10.91 -23.86 6.22
N GLY A 137 -11.17 -23.10 5.16
CA GLY A 137 -12.28 -22.16 5.01
C GLY A 137 -11.88 -20.70 5.27
N TRP A 138 -12.86 -19.84 5.44
CA TRP A 138 -12.62 -18.39 5.57
C TRP A 138 -11.88 -18.03 6.86
N LEU A 139 -10.93 -17.11 6.73
CA LEU A 139 -10.35 -16.34 7.83
C LEU A 139 -10.91 -14.92 7.74
N TYR A 140 -11.61 -14.47 8.78
CA TYR A 140 -12.10 -13.10 8.90
C TYR A 140 -11.03 -12.22 9.53
N VAL A 141 -10.86 -11.04 8.99
CA VAL A 141 -9.86 -10.06 9.43
C VAL A 141 -10.56 -8.74 9.69
N VAL A 142 -10.53 -8.26 10.92
CA VAL A 142 -11.00 -6.93 11.32
C VAL A 142 -9.81 -6.02 11.48
N GLY A 143 -9.90 -4.77 11.04
CA GLY A 143 -8.82 -3.81 11.20
C GLY A 143 -9.32 -2.40 11.51
N HIS A 144 -8.50 -1.65 12.23
CA HIS A 144 -8.71 -0.23 12.52
C HIS A 144 -7.59 0.58 11.91
N LYS A 145 -7.94 1.59 11.13
CA LYS A 145 -6.99 2.46 10.42
C LYS A 145 -7.13 3.89 10.91
N ASP A 146 -6.03 4.46 11.33
CA ASP A 146 -5.93 5.87 11.64
C ASP A 146 -5.92 6.72 10.38
N LEU A 147 -6.75 7.74 10.31
CA LEU A 147 -6.90 8.58 9.12
C LEU A 147 -5.75 9.56 8.91
N CYS A 148 -5.10 10.03 9.96
CA CYS A 148 -3.95 10.93 9.86
C CYS A 148 -2.70 10.17 9.39
N THR A 149 -2.33 9.14 10.10
CA THR A 149 -1.09 8.39 9.87
C THR A 149 -1.22 7.31 8.80
N ARG A 150 -2.45 6.94 8.43
CA ARG A 150 -2.76 5.79 7.54
C ARG A 150 -2.30 4.44 8.11
N LYS A 151 -1.90 4.39 9.37
CA LYS A 151 -1.44 3.20 10.09
C LYS A 151 -2.61 2.27 10.40
N ILE A 152 -2.39 0.97 10.33
CA ILE A 152 -3.29 0.00 10.94
C ILE A 152 -2.90 -0.08 12.41
N VAL A 153 -3.76 0.48 13.25
CA VAL A 153 -3.49 0.67 14.69
C VAL A 153 -3.90 -0.52 15.53
N GLY A 154 -4.82 -1.35 15.01
CA GLY A 154 -5.24 -2.59 15.65
C GLY A 154 -5.95 -3.50 14.67
N TYR A 155 -5.88 -4.80 14.91
CA TYR A 155 -6.56 -5.82 14.11
C TYR A 155 -6.74 -7.11 14.90
N ALA A 156 -7.71 -7.93 14.49
CA ALA A 156 -7.92 -9.29 14.98
C ALA A 156 -8.31 -10.20 13.82
N MET A 157 -8.02 -11.48 13.96
CA MET A 157 -8.29 -12.50 12.94
C MET A 157 -8.93 -13.73 13.57
N GLY A 158 -9.97 -14.27 12.93
CA GLY A 158 -10.72 -15.41 13.47
C GLY A 158 -11.47 -16.21 12.43
N LYS A 159 -11.88 -17.41 12.82
CA LYS A 159 -12.65 -18.35 11.97
C LYS A 159 -14.11 -17.97 11.76
N ARG A 160 -14.64 -17.03 12.53
CA ARG A 160 -16.04 -16.56 12.49
C ARG A 160 -16.08 -15.04 12.58
N MET A 161 -16.98 -14.41 11.85
CA MET A 161 -17.26 -12.99 11.87
C MET A 161 -18.21 -12.65 13.03
N THR A 162 -17.67 -12.50 14.24
CA THR A 162 -18.44 -12.25 15.46
C THR A 162 -18.21 -10.84 16.01
N LYS A 163 -19.15 -10.34 16.82
CA LYS A 163 -18.96 -9.09 17.60
C LYS A 163 -17.71 -9.15 18.49
N HIS A 164 -17.38 -10.31 19.06
CA HIS A 164 -16.18 -10.48 19.89
C HIS A 164 -14.90 -10.24 19.10
N LEU A 165 -14.83 -10.65 17.82
CA LEU A 165 -13.68 -10.39 16.97
C LEU A 165 -13.45 -8.89 16.74
N VAL A 166 -14.54 -8.13 16.56
CA VAL A 166 -14.49 -6.67 16.40
C VAL A 166 -14.10 -5.98 17.71
N MET A 167 -14.64 -6.45 18.84
CA MET A 167 -14.27 -5.93 20.17
C MET A 167 -12.80 -6.20 20.49
N GLU A 168 -12.30 -7.40 20.22
CA GLU A 168 -10.89 -7.77 20.39
C GLU A 168 -9.97 -6.88 19.57
N SER A 169 -10.30 -6.62 18.29
CA SER A 169 -9.50 -5.76 17.44
C SER A 169 -9.43 -4.31 17.93
N LEU A 170 -10.55 -3.80 18.48
CA LEU A 170 -10.62 -2.47 19.08
C LEU A 170 -9.78 -2.38 20.36
N LEU A 171 -9.89 -3.36 21.25
CA LEU A 171 -9.09 -3.39 22.49
C LEU A 171 -7.59 -3.38 22.18
N ARG A 172 -7.14 -4.19 21.24
CA ARG A 172 -5.72 -4.19 20.78
C ARG A 172 -5.29 -2.83 20.24
N ALA A 173 -6.16 -2.15 19.47
CA ALA A 173 -5.88 -0.80 19.00
C ALA A 173 -5.71 0.19 20.15
N VAL A 174 -6.62 0.15 21.14
CA VAL A 174 -6.60 1.02 22.31
C VAL A 174 -5.38 0.77 23.20
N GLU A 175 -5.06 -0.49 23.47
CA GLU A 175 -3.88 -0.86 24.29
C GLU A 175 -2.57 -0.33 23.70
N VAL A 176 -2.43 -0.39 22.37
CA VAL A 176 -1.21 0.05 21.68
C VAL A 176 -1.12 1.58 21.56
N THR A 177 -2.25 2.23 21.22
CA THR A 177 -2.22 3.67 20.85
C THR A 177 -2.62 4.58 21.98
N ARG A 178 -3.40 4.10 22.96
CA ARG A 178 -3.96 4.89 24.08
C ARG A 178 -4.56 6.22 23.57
N PRO A 179 -5.58 6.15 22.72
CA PRO A 179 -6.13 7.31 22.07
C PRO A 179 -6.79 8.26 23.09
N PRO A 180 -6.81 9.57 22.81
CA PRO A 180 -7.53 10.53 23.65
C PRO A 180 -9.03 10.29 23.60
N ALA A 181 -9.75 10.70 24.64
CA ALA A 181 -11.21 10.74 24.64
C ALA A 181 -11.72 11.64 23.50
N GLY A 182 -12.87 11.27 22.92
CA GLY A 182 -13.46 12.00 21.80
C GLY A 182 -13.02 11.51 20.40
N LEU A 183 -12.16 10.48 20.32
CA LEU A 183 -11.81 9.85 19.05
C LEU A 183 -13.08 9.46 18.28
N LEU A 184 -13.15 9.81 16.99
CA LEU A 184 -14.24 9.41 16.11
C LEU A 184 -13.95 8.01 15.57
N HIS A 185 -14.79 7.03 15.94
CA HIS A 185 -14.72 5.66 15.43
C HIS A 185 -15.78 5.44 14.38
N HIS A 186 -15.36 5.31 13.12
CA HIS A 186 -16.26 5.11 11.98
C HIS A 186 -16.22 3.68 11.45
N SER A 187 -17.39 3.10 11.17
CA SER A 187 -17.53 1.77 10.58
C SER A 187 -18.66 1.70 9.56
N ASP A 188 -18.79 0.58 8.88
CA ASP A 188 -20.01 0.25 8.14
C ASP A 188 -21.18 -0.08 9.12
N LYS A 189 -22.36 -0.36 8.53
CA LYS A 189 -23.56 -0.76 9.27
C LYS A 189 -23.63 -2.26 9.55
N GLY A 190 -22.51 -2.98 9.54
CA GLY A 190 -22.50 -4.41 9.86
C GLY A 190 -23.08 -4.69 11.26
N SER A 191 -23.84 -5.76 11.41
CA SER A 191 -24.51 -6.13 12.68
C SER A 191 -23.55 -6.25 13.87
N GLN A 192 -22.27 -6.54 13.60
CA GLN A 192 -21.22 -6.64 14.61
C GLN A 192 -20.94 -5.28 15.26
N TYR A 193 -20.89 -4.19 14.44
CA TYR A 193 -20.68 -2.82 14.90
C TYR A 193 -21.92 -2.20 15.54
N CYS A 194 -23.13 -2.66 15.11
CA CYS A 194 -24.40 -2.19 15.64
C CYS A 194 -24.77 -2.87 16.97
N SER A 195 -24.01 -3.87 17.45
CA SER A 195 -24.30 -4.58 18.69
C SER A 195 -24.24 -3.66 19.91
N HIS A 196 -25.14 -3.88 20.87
CA HIS A 196 -25.21 -3.09 22.10
C HIS A 196 -23.90 -3.14 22.90
N GLU A 197 -23.24 -4.29 22.91
CA GLU A 197 -21.98 -4.47 23.64
C GLU A 197 -20.85 -3.66 23.00
N TYR A 198 -20.78 -3.64 21.65
CA TYR A 198 -19.76 -2.85 20.96
C TYR A 198 -19.96 -1.35 21.20
N ARG A 199 -21.19 -0.88 21.14
CA ARG A 199 -21.54 0.51 21.39
C ARG A 199 -21.18 0.94 22.82
N ARG A 200 -21.56 0.13 23.84
CA ARG A 200 -21.17 0.36 25.24
C ARG A 200 -19.64 0.38 25.41
N MET A 201 -18.92 -0.45 24.68
CA MET A 201 -17.47 -0.43 24.70
C MET A 201 -16.93 0.90 24.16
N LEU A 202 -17.42 1.41 23.01
CA LEU A 202 -17.02 2.72 22.48
C LEU A 202 -17.32 3.84 23.48
N GLU A 203 -18.50 3.85 24.08
CA GLU A 203 -18.90 4.82 25.10
C GLU A 203 -17.98 4.77 26.33
N GLY A 204 -17.69 3.55 26.83
CA GLY A 204 -16.77 3.36 27.98
C GLY A 204 -15.33 3.77 27.69
N LEU A 205 -14.91 3.75 26.41
CA LEU A 205 -13.62 4.25 25.95
C LEU A 205 -13.62 5.76 25.63
N GLY A 206 -14.76 6.43 25.81
CA GLY A 206 -14.92 7.85 25.48
C GLY A 206 -14.87 8.15 23.98
N MET A 207 -15.16 7.16 23.12
CA MET A 207 -15.14 7.32 21.66
C MET A 207 -16.50 7.72 21.11
N LYS A 208 -16.51 8.47 20.03
CA LYS A 208 -17.73 8.85 19.30
C LYS A 208 -17.97 7.85 18.16
N ALA A 209 -19.12 7.16 18.22
CA ALA A 209 -19.50 6.25 17.15
C ALA A 209 -19.99 7.02 15.92
N SER A 210 -19.57 6.58 14.73
CA SER A 210 -20.05 7.07 13.44
C SER A 210 -20.22 5.89 12.49
N MET A 211 -21.24 5.91 11.64
CA MET A 211 -21.52 4.83 10.69
C MET A 211 -21.82 5.36 9.31
N SER A 212 -21.41 4.61 8.27
CA SER A 212 -21.66 4.93 6.86
C SER A 212 -23.14 5.17 6.58
N GLY A 213 -23.46 6.05 5.63
CA GLY A 213 -24.82 6.24 5.12
C GLY A 213 -25.39 4.96 4.47
N THR A 214 -26.73 4.83 4.42
CA THR A 214 -27.37 3.69 3.76
C THR A 214 -27.06 3.67 2.27
N GLY A 215 -26.46 2.58 1.77
CA GLY A 215 -26.11 2.41 0.36
C GLY A 215 -24.91 3.22 -0.12
N ASN A 216 -24.19 3.93 0.77
CA ASN A 216 -23.02 4.70 0.41
C ASN A 216 -21.73 3.93 0.74
N CYS A 217 -21.18 3.23 -0.26
CA CYS A 217 -19.92 2.50 -0.13
C CYS A 217 -18.68 3.41 -0.02
N PHE A 218 -18.80 4.70 -0.35
CA PHE A 218 -17.67 5.63 -0.32
C PHE A 218 -17.31 6.09 1.09
N ASP A 219 -18.19 5.93 2.06
CA ASP A 219 -17.98 6.41 3.43
C ASP A 219 -16.84 5.67 4.16
N ASN A 220 -16.44 4.46 3.70
CA ASN A 220 -15.34 3.69 4.26
C ASN A 220 -14.17 3.47 3.26
N ALA A 221 -14.10 4.30 2.23
CA ALA A 221 -13.13 4.17 1.13
C ALA A 221 -11.64 4.01 1.57
N PRO A 222 -11.13 4.71 2.61
CA PRO A 222 -9.75 4.51 3.05
C PRO A 222 -9.47 3.11 3.60
N MET A 223 -10.45 2.47 4.24
CA MET A 223 -10.30 1.10 4.76
C MET A 223 -10.44 0.07 3.64
N GLU A 224 -11.39 0.27 2.73
CA GLU A 224 -11.52 -0.54 1.51
C GLU A 224 -10.25 -0.48 0.64
N SER A 225 -9.64 0.69 0.51
CA SER A 225 -8.37 0.87 -0.17
C SER A 225 -7.23 0.08 0.48
N PHE A 226 -7.21 -0.01 1.82
CA PHE A 226 -6.25 -0.85 2.54
C PHE A 226 -6.46 -2.33 2.23
N TRP A 227 -7.70 -2.84 2.32
CA TRP A 227 -7.99 -4.23 1.99
C TRP A 227 -7.67 -4.57 0.54
N ALA A 228 -7.98 -3.67 -0.39
CA ALA A 228 -7.61 -3.85 -1.79
C ALA A 228 -6.08 -3.93 -1.97
N THR A 229 -5.33 -3.16 -1.19
CA THR A 229 -3.87 -3.17 -1.18
C THR A 229 -3.34 -4.49 -0.60
N LEU A 230 -3.79 -4.92 0.58
CA LEU A 230 -3.43 -6.19 1.20
C LEU A 230 -3.73 -7.37 0.26
N LYS A 231 -4.93 -7.40 -0.33
CA LYS A 231 -5.33 -8.46 -1.26
C LYS A 231 -4.44 -8.47 -2.50
N THR A 232 -4.15 -7.31 -3.08
CA THR A 232 -3.31 -7.20 -4.28
C THR A 232 -1.85 -7.53 -4.02
N GLU A 233 -1.29 -7.08 -2.90
CA GLU A 233 0.14 -7.19 -2.63
C GLU A 233 0.52 -8.53 -1.98
N LEU A 234 -0.43 -9.17 -1.26
CA LEU A 234 -0.20 -10.44 -0.56
C LEU A 234 -1.18 -11.54 -1.00
N ILE A 235 -2.49 -11.40 -0.70
CA ILE A 235 -3.44 -12.51 -0.69
C ILE A 235 -3.59 -13.18 -2.07
N PHE A 236 -3.76 -12.39 -3.15
CA PHE A 236 -3.96 -12.93 -4.50
C PHE A 236 -2.76 -13.67 -5.09
N HIS A 237 -1.61 -13.62 -4.45
CA HIS A 237 -0.37 -14.26 -4.88
C HIS A 237 0.08 -15.37 -3.93
N ARG A 238 -0.80 -15.76 -2.99
CA ARG A 238 -0.56 -16.82 -2.01
C ARG A 238 -1.70 -17.82 -2.02
N HIS A 239 -1.36 -19.04 -1.67
CA HIS A 239 -2.27 -20.09 -1.29
C HIS A 239 -1.99 -20.42 0.17
N PHE A 240 -3.02 -20.42 1.01
CA PHE A 240 -2.90 -20.67 2.44
C PHE A 240 -3.52 -22.01 2.78
N ALA A 241 -2.71 -22.98 3.14
CA ALA A 241 -3.18 -24.29 3.58
C ALA A 241 -3.93 -24.19 4.91
N THR A 242 -3.51 -23.30 5.83
CA THR A 242 -4.13 -23.14 7.13
C THR A 242 -4.44 -21.68 7.46
N ARG A 243 -5.42 -21.45 8.31
CA ARG A 243 -5.68 -20.10 8.87
C ARG A 243 -4.46 -19.57 9.63
N GLN A 244 -3.74 -20.44 10.33
CA GLN A 244 -2.54 -20.03 11.08
C GLN A 244 -1.43 -19.53 10.17
N GLN A 245 -1.26 -20.13 8.99
CA GLN A 245 -0.32 -19.63 7.98
C GLN A 245 -0.76 -18.23 7.49
N ALA A 246 -2.03 -18.06 7.16
CA ALA A 246 -2.57 -16.76 6.72
C ALA A 246 -2.41 -15.69 7.83
N ILE A 247 -2.69 -16.03 9.09
CA ILE A 247 -2.52 -15.12 10.23
C ILE A 247 -1.08 -14.62 10.32
N ARG A 248 -0.09 -15.51 10.26
CA ARG A 248 1.34 -15.13 10.34
C ARG A 248 1.74 -14.19 9.19
N GLU A 249 1.38 -14.51 7.95
CA GLU A 249 1.76 -13.71 6.79
C GLU A 249 1.05 -12.35 6.76
N ILE A 250 -0.21 -12.29 7.17
CA ILE A 250 -0.97 -11.02 7.27
C ILE A 250 -0.41 -10.16 8.40
N THR A 251 -0.12 -10.75 9.56
CA THR A 251 0.51 -10.03 10.69
C THR A 251 1.85 -9.42 10.26
N GLU A 252 2.71 -10.21 9.63
CA GLU A 252 4.01 -9.74 9.13
C GLU A 252 3.83 -8.64 8.07
N TYR A 253 2.83 -8.79 7.17
CA TYR A 253 2.53 -7.77 6.19
C TYR A 253 2.09 -6.45 6.84
N ILE A 254 1.20 -6.49 7.83
CA ILE A 254 0.68 -5.29 8.51
C ILE A 254 1.79 -4.63 9.34
N GLU A 255 2.43 -5.38 10.24
CA GLU A 255 3.34 -4.84 11.23
C GLU A 255 4.69 -4.42 10.64
N VAL A 256 5.25 -5.25 9.78
CA VAL A 256 6.60 -5.02 9.25
C VAL A 256 6.53 -4.23 7.95
N PHE A 257 5.77 -4.71 6.98
CA PHE A 257 5.79 -4.09 5.66
C PHE A 257 4.90 -2.86 5.56
N TYR A 258 3.58 -2.99 5.81
CA TYR A 258 2.63 -1.90 5.58
C TYR A 258 2.88 -0.71 6.52
N ASN A 259 2.96 -0.96 7.82
CA ASN A 259 3.10 0.10 8.82
C ASN A 259 4.51 0.72 8.84
N ARG A 260 5.58 -0.08 8.67
CA ARG A 260 6.95 0.41 8.89
C ARG A 260 7.77 0.66 7.62
N GLN A 261 7.47 -0.02 6.52
CA GLN A 261 8.31 0.05 5.31
C GLN A 261 7.59 0.63 4.09
N ARG A 262 6.28 0.36 3.94
CA ARG A 262 5.54 0.69 2.74
C ARG A 262 5.36 2.20 2.57
N LEU A 263 6.06 2.77 1.59
CA LEU A 263 5.95 4.19 1.25
C LEU A 263 4.56 4.52 0.69
N GLN A 264 3.97 5.61 1.16
CA GLN A 264 2.66 6.09 0.71
C GLN A 264 2.79 7.52 0.16
N LYS A 265 2.29 7.75 -1.06
CA LYS A 265 2.37 9.07 -1.70
C LYS A 265 1.65 10.16 -0.88
N GLN A 266 0.52 9.81 -0.26
CA GLN A 266 -0.27 10.70 0.58
C GLN A 266 0.44 11.13 1.88
N LEU A 267 1.50 10.41 2.26
CA LEU A 267 2.36 10.70 3.41
C LEU A 267 3.74 11.20 2.97
N ASP A 268 3.84 11.91 1.85
CA ASP A 268 5.10 12.39 1.26
C ASP A 268 6.13 11.29 1.05
N TYR A 269 5.68 10.11 0.64
CA TYR A 269 6.52 8.92 0.49
C TYR A 269 7.19 8.44 1.78
N LEU A 270 6.58 8.72 2.92
CA LEU A 270 6.91 8.06 4.19
C LEU A 270 6.06 6.80 4.38
N SER A 271 6.54 5.90 5.23
CA SER A 271 5.69 4.85 5.78
C SER A 271 4.80 5.42 6.89
N PRO A 272 3.66 4.78 7.24
CA PRO A 272 2.79 5.21 8.34
C PRO A 272 3.54 5.49 9.64
N ALA A 273 4.41 4.59 10.07
CA ALA A 273 5.19 4.75 11.29
C ALA A 273 6.24 5.87 11.20
N ALA A 274 6.86 6.08 10.02
CA ALA A 274 7.79 7.18 9.83
C ALA A 274 7.08 8.54 9.82
N PHE A 275 5.88 8.59 9.25
CA PHE A 275 5.04 9.79 9.28
C PHE A 275 4.59 10.13 10.70
N GLU A 276 4.09 9.13 11.45
CA GLU A 276 3.70 9.29 12.86
C GLU A 276 4.85 9.84 13.73
N ARG A 277 6.06 9.27 13.58
CA ARG A 277 7.25 9.75 14.29
C ARG A 277 7.57 11.19 13.92
N ARG A 278 7.62 11.55 12.63
CA ARG A 278 7.85 12.92 12.17
C ARG A 278 6.83 13.90 12.75
N TYR A 279 5.57 13.51 12.82
CA TYR A 279 4.50 14.34 13.39
C TYR A 279 4.79 14.70 14.86
N TYR A 280 5.16 13.72 15.69
CA TYR A 280 5.46 13.97 17.09
C TYR A 280 6.78 14.71 17.30
N GLU A 281 7.82 14.43 16.51
CA GLU A 281 9.08 15.18 16.53
C GLU A 281 8.86 16.68 16.25
N GLN A 282 8.04 17.02 15.26
CA GLN A 282 7.71 18.40 14.92
C GLN A 282 6.94 19.12 16.05
N ARG A 283 6.06 18.40 16.74
CA ARG A 283 5.32 18.99 17.88
C ARG A 283 6.16 19.17 19.15
N LEU A 284 7.19 18.39 19.33
CA LEU A 284 8.14 18.58 20.44
C LEU A 284 9.14 19.72 20.19
N ALA A 285 9.33 20.08 18.92
CA ALA A 285 10.24 21.16 18.51
C ALA A 285 9.55 22.52 18.39
N ALA A 286 8.21 22.59 18.43
CA ALA A 286 7.40 23.80 18.38
C ALA A 286 6.96 24.24 19.78
#